data_57c97c036ccce9d96151aa6b0b42403c
#
_entry.id   57c97c036ccce9d96151aa6b0b42403c
#
_cell.length_a   1.000
_cell.length_b   1.000
_cell.length_c   1.000
_cell.angle_alpha   90.00
_cell.angle_beta   90.00
_cell.angle_gamma   90.00
#
_symmetry.space_group_name_H-M   'P 1'
#
loop_
_entity.id
_entity.type
_entity.pdbx_description
1 polymer ?
#
loop_
_entity_poly.entity_id
_entity_poly.type
_entity_poly.pdbx_seq_one_letter_code
_entity_poly.pdbx_strand_id
1 'polypeptide(L)'
;WWGVRLRVVAIAHSAATWGESFRDSVELCWLLGDSILGAFVAAIAWERVHDVDEGGLTRIKVALVSGASLSDVAERLGFADVIVFGPSETGTGRRGLHSALENVYEAVVAALFLDGGIEAAEGFVRATLIPRMSADMAREPENPKSALQEKLQEDGITPTYNLVATQGPPHDRPFVAQVFAGSQGLARGTGRTKKEAESQAAKSTLARLGEFFGLGVD
;
A
#
# COMPACT_ATOMS: atom_id res chain seq x y z
N TRP A 1 -20.15 -16.80 -13.91
CA TRP A 1 -19.69 -17.17 -15.26
C TRP A 1 -19.42 -15.88 -16.01
N TRP A 2 -18.22 -15.36 -15.86
CA TRP A 2 -17.77 -14.16 -16.55
C TRP A 2 -17.22 -14.61 -17.90
N GLY A 3 -18.07 -14.59 -18.93
CA GLY A 3 -17.67 -14.76 -20.33
C GLY A 3 -16.96 -13.50 -20.84
N VAL A 4 -16.10 -12.91 -20.01
CA VAL A 4 -15.19 -11.89 -20.46
C VAL A 4 -14.21 -12.62 -21.35
N ARG A 5 -14.26 -12.37 -22.66
CA ARG A 5 -13.10 -12.53 -23.51
C ARG A 5 -12.08 -11.49 -23.03
N LEU A 6 -11.59 -11.70 -21.80
CA LEU A 6 -10.33 -11.16 -21.41
C LEU A 6 -9.34 -11.70 -22.46
N ARG A 7 -9.16 -10.95 -23.52
CA ARG A 7 -7.83 -10.79 -24.00
C ARG A 7 -7.12 -10.10 -22.85
N VAL A 8 -6.89 -10.88 -21.79
CA VAL A 8 -5.77 -10.63 -20.94
C VAL A 8 -4.62 -10.72 -21.92
N VAL A 9 -4.41 -9.60 -22.54
CA VAL A 9 -3.14 -9.26 -23.10
C VAL A 9 -2.21 -9.69 -22.00
N ALA A 10 -1.47 -10.78 -22.25
CA ALA A 10 -0.42 -11.21 -21.36
C ALA A 10 0.28 -9.91 -20.97
N ILE A 11 0.07 -9.46 -19.73
CA ILE A 11 0.64 -8.22 -19.26
C ILE A 11 2.11 -8.59 -19.14
N ALA A 12 2.76 -8.58 -20.31
CA ALA A 12 4.18 -8.79 -20.42
C ALA A 12 4.78 -7.53 -19.84
N HIS A 13 5.16 -7.61 -18.57
CA HIS A 13 5.92 -6.59 -17.91
C HIS A 13 7.36 -6.63 -18.44
N SER A 14 7.52 -6.47 -19.74
CA SER A 14 8.73 -5.96 -20.38
C SER A 14 8.49 -5.74 -21.86
N ALA A 15 8.65 -4.53 -22.24
CA ALA A 15 8.52 -4.04 -23.61
C ALA A 15 9.58 -4.54 -24.60
N ALA A 16 10.51 -5.34 -24.18
CA ALA A 16 11.62 -5.78 -25.04
C ALA A 16 11.21 -6.79 -26.13
N THR A 17 10.02 -7.40 -26.03
CA THR A 17 9.57 -8.45 -26.96
C THR A 17 8.41 -8.04 -27.86
N TRP A 18 7.72 -6.93 -27.53
CA TRP A 18 6.57 -6.44 -28.29
C TRP A 18 6.86 -4.98 -28.64
N GLY A 19 6.77 -4.57 -29.86
CA GLY A 19 7.15 -3.24 -30.32
C GLY A 19 6.58 -2.11 -29.48
N GLU A 20 7.12 -0.90 -29.60
CA GLU A 20 6.81 0.29 -28.79
C GLU A 20 5.31 0.57 -28.60
N SER A 21 4.49 0.28 -29.62
CA SER A 21 3.03 0.47 -29.55
C SER A 21 2.30 -0.41 -28.51
N PHE A 22 2.86 -1.56 -28.17
CA PHE A 22 2.27 -2.46 -27.16
C PHE A 22 2.68 -2.06 -25.75
N ARG A 23 3.88 -1.56 -25.57
CA ARG A 23 4.38 -1.00 -24.32
C ARG A 23 3.51 0.16 -23.89
N ASP A 24 3.24 1.08 -24.82
CA ASP A 24 2.40 2.24 -24.58
C ASP A 24 0.98 1.83 -24.15
N SER A 25 0.44 0.75 -24.70
CA SER A 25 -0.88 0.26 -24.35
C SER A 25 -0.95 -0.33 -22.92
N VAL A 26 0.09 -1.01 -22.44
CA VAL A 26 0.14 -1.56 -21.08
C VAL A 26 0.32 -0.44 -20.05
N GLU A 27 1.19 0.52 -20.32
CA GLU A 27 1.39 1.69 -19.46
C GLU A 27 0.12 2.55 -19.40
N LEU A 28 -0.60 2.70 -20.51
CA LEU A 28 -1.87 3.42 -20.54
C LEU A 28 -2.98 2.67 -19.78
N CYS A 29 -3.06 1.35 -19.88
CA CYS A 29 -4.00 0.56 -19.08
C CYS A 29 -3.72 0.69 -17.59
N TRP A 30 -2.45 0.62 -17.18
CA TRP A 30 -2.07 0.83 -15.80
C TRP A 30 -2.46 2.23 -15.31
N LEU A 31 -2.09 3.30 -16.02
CA LEU A 31 -2.45 4.68 -15.69
C LEU A 31 -3.97 4.88 -15.58
N LEU A 32 -4.72 4.33 -16.54
CA LEU A 32 -6.18 4.41 -16.53
C LEU A 32 -6.76 3.65 -15.34
N GLY A 33 -6.25 2.46 -15.06
CA GLY A 33 -6.70 1.60 -13.96
C GLY A 33 -6.49 2.24 -12.59
N ASP A 34 -5.32 2.80 -12.32
CA ASP A 34 -5.03 3.54 -11.08
C ASP A 34 -6.02 4.67 -10.87
N SER A 35 -6.26 5.48 -11.91
CA SER A 35 -7.18 6.62 -11.85
C SER A 35 -8.61 6.18 -11.55
N ILE A 36 -9.11 5.15 -12.22
CA ILE A 36 -10.46 4.60 -12.04
C ILE A 36 -10.58 3.95 -10.66
N LEU A 37 -9.59 3.16 -10.26
CA LEU A 37 -9.55 2.48 -8.97
C LEU A 37 -9.60 3.50 -7.82
N GLY A 38 -8.79 4.56 -7.92
CA GLY A 38 -8.78 5.65 -6.96
C GLY A 38 -10.14 6.33 -6.81
N ALA A 39 -10.84 6.55 -7.93
CA ALA A 39 -12.18 7.14 -7.94
C ALA A 39 -13.22 6.20 -7.30
N PHE A 40 -13.23 4.91 -7.65
CA PHE A 40 -14.15 3.95 -7.06
C PHE A 40 -13.96 3.80 -5.55
N VAL A 41 -12.70 3.67 -5.10
CA VAL A 41 -12.41 3.52 -3.67
C VAL A 41 -12.82 4.78 -2.90
N ALA A 42 -12.58 5.97 -3.45
CA ALA A 42 -13.01 7.22 -2.82
C ALA A 42 -14.54 7.32 -2.73
N ALA A 43 -15.27 7.01 -3.81
CA ALA A 43 -16.73 7.03 -3.83
C ALA A 43 -17.33 6.02 -2.84
N ILE A 44 -16.81 4.79 -2.82
CA ILE A 44 -17.29 3.74 -1.92
C ILE A 44 -16.95 4.05 -0.46
N ALA A 45 -15.78 4.65 -0.19
CA ALA A 45 -15.42 5.09 1.16
C ALA A 45 -16.37 6.19 1.65
N TRP A 46 -16.67 7.18 0.81
CA TRP A 46 -17.68 8.22 1.10
C TRP A 46 -19.05 7.63 1.39
N GLU A 47 -19.46 6.61 0.64
CA GLU A 47 -20.77 5.96 0.77
C GLU A 47 -20.90 5.13 2.08
N ARG A 48 -19.80 4.54 2.56
CA ARG A 48 -19.82 3.55 3.66
C ARG A 48 -19.31 4.07 5.00
N VAL A 49 -18.51 5.13 5.00
CA VAL A 49 -17.82 5.61 6.20
C VAL A 49 -18.27 7.05 6.49
N HIS A 50 -19.12 7.23 7.51
CA HIS A 50 -19.78 8.50 7.78
C HIS A 50 -19.14 9.31 8.91
N ASP A 51 -18.43 8.64 9.83
CA ASP A 51 -17.92 9.25 11.06
C ASP A 51 -16.43 9.62 10.98
N VAL A 52 -15.98 10.04 9.80
CA VAL A 52 -14.60 10.46 9.56
C VAL A 52 -14.55 11.72 8.70
N ASP A 53 -13.51 12.52 8.91
CA ASP A 53 -13.23 13.71 8.12
C ASP A 53 -12.63 13.38 6.74
N GLU A 54 -12.36 14.39 5.93
CA GLU A 54 -11.71 14.24 4.62
C GLU A 54 -10.37 13.52 4.73
N GLY A 55 -9.55 13.84 5.74
CA GLY A 55 -8.27 13.18 6.02
C GLY A 55 -8.44 11.70 6.31
N GLY A 56 -9.48 11.30 7.05
CA GLY A 56 -9.82 9.89 7.30
C GLY A 56 -10.20 9.15 6.04
N LEU A 57 -11.03 9.72 5.17
CA LEU A 57 -11.39 9.13 3.88
C LEU A 57 -10.17 9.00 2.96
N THR A 58 -9.31 9.99 2.94
CA THR A 58 -8.04 9.95 2.20
C THR A 58 -7.14 8.83 2.69
N ARG A 59 -7.00 8.65 4.01
CA ARG A 59 -6.22 7.55 4.59
C ARG A 59 -6.77 6.17 4.21
N ILE A 60 -8.09 5.97 4.26
CA ILE A 60 -8.74 4.74 3.79
C ILE A 60 -8.41 4.47 2.32
N LYS A 61 -8.60 5.48 1.47
CA LYS A 61 -8.29 5.37 0.04
C LYS A 61 -6.82 4.94 -0.16
N VAL A 62 -5.87 5.68 0.41
CA VAL A 62 -4.42 5.41 0.26
C VAL A 62 -4.06 4.01 0.75
N ALA A 63 -4.60 3.57 1.89
CA ALA A 63 -4.34 2.23 2.42
C ALA A 63 -4.84 1.13 1.48
N LEU A 64 -6.04 1.28 0.91
CA LEU A 64 -6.64 0.30 0.02
C LEU A 64 -5.96 0.21 -1.33
N VAL A 65 -5.60 1.36 -1.95
CA VAL A 65 -4.93 1.39 -3.26
C VAL A 65 -3.41 1.33 -3.14
N SER A 66 -2.86 1.06 -1.95
CA SER A 66 -1.41 0.89 -1.80
C SER A 66 -0.91 -0.35 -2.53
N GLY A 67 0.31 -0.30 -3.05
CA GLY A 67 0.93 -1.44 -3.72
C GLY A 67 0.95 -2.71 -2.87
N ALA A 68 1.12 -2.59 -1.56
CA ALA A 68 1.04 -3.71 -0.63
C ALA A 68 -0.36 -4.34 -0.58
N SER A 69 -1.41 -3.52 -0.62
CA SER A 69 -2.79 -4.00 -0.62
C SER A 69 -3.17 -4.64 -1.95
N LEU A 70 -2.84 -3.97 -3.07
CA LEU A 70 -3.18 -4.46 -4.41
C LEU A 70 -2.45 -5.74 -4.76
N SER A 71 -1.15 -5.84 -4.46
CA SER A 71 -0.37 -7.06 -4.71
C SER A 71 -0.85 -8.25 -3.88
N ASP A 72 -1.24 -8.05 -2.62
CA ASP A 72 -1.80 -9.12 -1.79
C ASP A 72 -3.16 -9.61 -2.33
N VAL A 73 -4.02 -8.70 -2.81
CA VAL A 73 -5.28 -9.08 -3.46
C VAL A 73 -5.02 -9.82 -4.78
N ALA A 74 -4.11 -9.31 -5.61
CA ALA A 74 -3.75 -9.93 -6.89
C ALA A 74 -3.15 -11.34 -6.70
N GLU A 75 -2.33 -11.53 -5.67
CA GLU A 75 -1.78 -12.84 -5.30
C GLU A 75 -2.88 -13.83 -4.92
N ARG A 76 -3.86 -13.40 -4.08
CA ARG A 76 -5.02 -14.23 -3.71
C ARG A 76 -5.94 -14.57 -4.88
N LEU A 77 -6.00 -13.70 -5.88
CA LEU A 77 -6.73 -13.95 -7.12
C LEU A 77 -6.00 -14.90 -8.07
N GLY A 78 -4.77 -15.33 -7.74
CA GLY A 78 -3.97 -16.24 -8.54
C GLY A 78 -3.29 -15.53 -9.74
N PHE A 79 -3.16 -14.21 -9.72
CA PHE A 79 -2.55 -13.48 -10.83
C PHE A 79 -1.07 -13.80 -10.97
N ALA A 80 -0.38 -14.18 -9.89
CA ALA A 80 1.00 -14.62 -9.93
C ALA A 80 1.25 -15.80 -10.89
N ASP A 81 0.25 -16.68 -11.07
CA ASP A 81 0.35 -17.87 -11.89
C ASP A 81 0.18 -17.58 -13.40
N VAL A 82 -0.34 -16.40 -13.74
CA VAL A 82 -0.69 -16.01 -15.11
C VAL A 82 0.14 -14.85 -15.66
N ILE A 83 0.98 -14.24 -14.84
CA ILE A 83 1.91 -13.18 -15.27
C ILE A 83 3.02 -13.78 -16.12
N VAL A 84 3.22 -13.21 -17.32
CA VAL A 84 4.35 -13.53 -18.17
C VAL A 84 5.41 -12.44 -18.04
N PHE A 85 6.54 -12.78 -17.42
CA PHE A 85 7.68 -11.89 -17.29
C PHE A 85 8.53 -11.88 -18.55
N GLY A 86 9.01 -10.69 -18.94
CA GLY A 86 9.98 -10.57 -20.02
C GLY A 86 11.39 -11.05 -19.60
N PRO A 87 12.30 -11.28 -20.56
CA PRO A 87 13.65 -11.81 -20.31
C PRO A 87 14.48 -10.93 -19.34
N SER A 88 14.25 -9.61 -19.34
CA SER A 88 14.96 -8.66 -18.47
C SER A 88 14.50 -8.70 -17.01
N GLU A 89 13.39 -9.35 -16.72
CA GLU A 89 12.77 -9.40 -15.40
C GLU A 89 12.80 -10.79 -14.76
N THR A 90 13.22 -11.79 -15.53
CA THR A 90 13.52 -13.11 -14.99
C THR A 90 14.73 -13.01 -14.05
N GLY A 91 14.45 -12.84 -12.74
CA GLY A 91 15.50 -12.71 -11.72
C GLY A 91 15.31 -11.58 -10.71
N THR A 92 14.30 -10.73 -10.89
CA THR A 92 14.00 -9.61 -9.96
C THR A 92 13.51 -10.08 -8.59
N GLY A 93 13.25 -11.36 -8.41
CA GLY A 93 12.85 -11.97 -7.14
C GLY A 93 11.49 -11.47 -6.65
N ARG A 94 11.25 -11.62 -5.33
CA ARG A 94 9.97 -11.32 -4.70
C ARG A 94 9.53 -9.85 -4.83
N ARG A 95 10.46 -8.90 -4.93
CA ARG A 95 10.13 -7.47 -5.09
C ARG A 95 9.56 -7.15 -6.47
N GLY A 96 10.14 -7.73 -7.51
CA GLY A 96 9.64 -7.56 -8.88
C GLY A 96 8.25 -8.14 -9.05
N LEU A 97 8.01 -9.34 -8.47
CA LEU A 97 6.69 -9.95 -8.48
C LEU A 97 5.64 -9.07 -7.78
N HIS A 98 5.97 -8.48 -6.63
CA HIS A 98 5.06 -7.64 -5.88
C HIS A 98 4.63 -6.39 -6.67
N SER A 99 5.57 -5.69 -7.28
CA SER A 99 5.27 -4.54 -8.14
C SER A 99 4.50 -4.94 -9.40
N ALA A 100 4.82 -6.10 -9.98
CA ALA A 100 4.09 -6.61 -11.13
C ALA A 100 2.63 -6.93 -10.77
N LEU A 101 2.37 -7.51 -9.60
CA LEU A 101 1.02 -7.84 -9.13
C LEU A 101 0.17 -6.59 -8.90
N GLU A 102 0.74 -5.52 -8.36
CA GLU A 102 0.12 -4.21 -8.22
C GLU A 102 -0.34 -3.70 -9.59
N ASN A 103 0.60 -3.56 -10.52
CA ASN A 103 0.33 -3.07 -11.87
C ASN A 103 -0.70 -3.93 -12.63
N VAL A 104 -0.66 -5.25 -12.44
CA VAL A 104 -1.62 -6.19 -13.03
C VAL A 104 -3.03 -5.97 -12.50
N TYR A 105 -3.19 -5.77 -11.20
CA TYR A 105 -4.50 -5.49 -10.63
C TYR A 105 -5.12 -4.22 -11.24
N GLU A 106 -4.36 -3.15 -11.33
CA GLU A 106 -4.79 -1.89 -11.95
C GLU A 106 -5.12 -2.06 -13.43
N ALA A 107 -4.26 -2.75 -14.18
CA ALA A 107 -4.51 -3.01 -15.59
C ALA A 107 -5.76 -3.87 -15.83
N VAL A 108 -6.08 -4.82 -14.94
CA VAL A 108 -7.34 -5.59 -14.99
C VAL A 108 -8.55 -4.68 -14.75
N VAL A 109 -8.47 -3.74 -13.81
CA VAL A 109 -9.53 -2.74 -13.60
C VAL A 109 -9.78 -1.92 -14.88
N ALA A 110 -8.70 -1.45 -15.53
CA ALA A 110 -8.80 -0.74 -16.81
C ALA A 110 -9.41 -1.60 -17.92
N ALA A 111 -8.97 -2.86 -18.04
CA ALA A 111 -9.47 -3.78 -19.06
C ALA A 111 -10.97 -4.05 -18.88
N LEU A 112 -11.43 -4.24 -17.65
CA LEU A 112 -12.85 -4.42 -17.32
C LEU A 112 -13.65 -3.15 -17.64
N PHE A 113 -13.08 -1.97 -17.35
CA PHE A 113 -13.71 -0.71 -17.68
C PHE A 113 -13.86 -0.50 -19.21
N LEU A 114 -12.83 -0.81 -19.97
CA LEU A 114 -12.83 -0.64 -21.43
C LEU A 114 -13.75 -1.66 -22.15
N ASP A 115 -13.88 -2.87 -21.61
CA ASP A 115 -14.68 -3.95 -22.20
C ASP A 115 -16.14 -3.91 -21.72
N GLY A 116 -16.37 -3.71 -20.44
CA GLY A 116 -17.67 -3.83 -19.78
C GLY A 116 -18.21 -2.56 -19.13
N GLY A 117 -17.49 -1.43 -19.28
CA GLY A 117 -17.86 -0.15 -18.69
C GLY A 117 -17.65 -0.06 -17.18
N ILE A 118 -18.17 1.02 -16.62
CA ILE A 118 -17.99 1.38 -15.22
C ILE A 118 -18.52 0.31 -14.26
N GLU A 119 -19.65 -0.27 -14.58
CA GLU A 119 -20.35 -1.26 -13.74
C GLU A 119 -19.53 -2.56 -13.59
N ALA A 120 -18.89 -3.02 -14.67
CA ALA A 120 -18.07 -4.21 -14.66
C ALA A 120 -16.80 -4.00 -13.81
N ALA A 121 -16.13 -2.87 -14.00
CA ALA A 121 -14.92 -2.52 -13.24
C ALA A 121 -15.22 -2.28 -11.75
N GLU A 122 -16.27 -1.51 -11.44
CA GLU A 122 -16.68 -1.26 -10.05
C GLU A 122 -17.11 -2.55 -9.36
N GLY A 123 -17.87 -3.42 -10.04
CA GLY A 123 -18.27 -4.74 -9.52
C GLY A 123 -17.08 -5.60 -9.14
N PHE A 124 -16.00 -5.60 -9.95
CA PHE A 124 -14.76 -6.29 -9.64
C PHE A 124 -14.07 -5.70 -8.40
N VAL A 125 -13.93 -4.38 -8.31
CA VAL A 125 -13.33 -3.70 -7.16
C VAL A 125 -14.13 -3.95 -5.89
N ARG A 126 -15.46 -3.87 -5.95
CA ARG A 126 -16.35 -4.17 -4.82
C ARG A 126 -16.22 -5.61 -4.34
N ALA A 127 -16.01 -6.56 -5.23
CA ALA A 127 -15.87 -7.98 -4.87
C ALA A 127 -14.50 -8.33 -4.29
N THR A 128 -13.43 -7.71 -4.78
CA THR A 128 -12.05 -8.15 -4.51
C THR A 128 -11.30 -7.27 -3.52
N LEU A 129 -11.48 -5.95 -3.57
CA LEU A 129 -10.72 -4.99 -2.76
C LEU A 129 -11.52 -4.45 -1.58
N ILE A 130 -12.79 -4.09 -1.79
CA ILE A 130 -13.62 -3.44 -0.77
C ILE A 130 -13.88 -4.28 0.49
N PRO A 131 -13.88 -5.63 0.48
CA PRO A 131 -13.95 -6.41 1.71
C PRO A 131 -12.81 -6.14 2.71
N ARG A 132 -11.73 -5.52 2.27
CA ARG A 132 -10.60 -5.09 3.12
C ARG A 132 -10.81 -3.71 3.76
N MET A 133 -11.81 -2.95 3.32
CA MET A 133 -12.10 -1.63 3.86
C MET A 133 -12.50 -1.72 5.32
N SER A 134 -11.84 -0.95 6.16
CA SER A 134 -12.11 -0.84 7.59
C SER A 134 -12.08 0.62 8.01
N ALA A 135 -12.98 1.03 8.91
CA ALA A 135 -12.96 2.35 9.52
C ALA A 135 -11.68 2.61 10.34
N ASP A 136 -11.01 1.56 10.80
CA ASP A 136 -9.73 1.69 11.50
C ASP A 136 -8.60 2.23 10.60
N MET A 137 -8.69 2.01 9.28
CA MET A 137 -7.76 2.62 8.31
C MET A 137 -7.80 4.15 8.35
N ALA A 138 -8.93 4.76 8.71
CA ALA A 138 -9.05 6.20 8.86
C ALA A 138 -8.23 6.75 10.03
N ARG A 139 -7.96 5.94 11.03
CA ARG A 139 -7.23 6.30 12.24
C ARG A 139 -5.73 6.07 12.12
N GLU A 140 -5.31 5.25 11.17
CA GLU A 140 -3.88 4.99 10.94
C GLU A 140 -3.26 6.16 10.17
N PRO A 141 -2.21 6.81 10.69
CA PRO A 141 -1.54 7.88 9.97
C PRO A 141 -0.86 7.33 8.72
N GLU A 142 -1.04 8.00 7.59
CA GLU A 142 -0.42 7.66 6.30
C GLU A 142 1.11 7.56 6.40
N ASN A 143 1.70 8.46 7.19
CA ASN A 143 3.10 8.44 7.55
C ASN A 143 3.25 8.58 9.07
N PRO A 144 3.42 7.47 9.79
CA PRO A 144 3.56 7.50 11.24
C PRO A 144 4.71 8.39 11.74
N LYS A 145 5.78 8.52 10.96
CA LYS A 145 6.92 9.38 11.33
C LYS A 145 6.57 10.86 11.25
N SER A 146 5.85 11.28 10.20
CA SER A 146 5.37 12.66 10.05
C SER A 146 4.34 13.00 11.13
N ALA A 147 3.36 12.12 11.35
CA ALA A 147 2.35 12.31 12.38
C ALA A 147 2.96 12.41 13.79
N LEU A 148 3.97 11.58 14.09
CA LEU A 148 4.68 11.67 15.35
C LEU A 148 5.50 12.97 15.46
N GLN A 149 6.13 13.39 14.37
CA GLN A 149 6.87 14.64 14.35
C GLN A 149 5.96 15.85 14.57
N GLU A 150 4.83 15.93 13.90
CA GLU A 150 3.83 16.99 14.08
C GLU A 150 3.35 17.04 15.52
N LYS A 151 2.99 15.88 16.08
CA LYS A 151 2.49 15.78 17.45
C LYS A 151 3.52 16.21 18.49
N LEU A 152 4.77 15.80 18.36
CA LEU A 152 5.85 16.17 19.27
C LEU A 152 6.32 17.62 19.05
N GLN A 153 6.16 18.15 17.85
CA GLN A 153 6.51 19.52 17.53
C GLN A 153 5.60 20.53 18.25
N GLU A 154 4.35 20.17 18.58
CA GLU A 154 3.48 20.97 19.43
C GLU A 154 4.13 21.30 20.78
N ASP A 155 4.94 20.37 21.30
CA ASP A 155 5.72 20.53 22.56
C ASP A 155 7.18 20.94 22.31
N GLY A 156 7.55 21.34 21.08
CA GLY A 156 8.90 21.75 20.72
C GLY A 156 9.91 20.58 20.64
N ILE A 157 9.43 19.34 20.58
CA ILE A 157 10.26 18.13 20.59
C ILE A 157 10.41 17.61 19.14
N THR A 158 11.66 17.33 18.75
CA THR A 158 11.96 16.67 17.47
C THR A 158 12.32 15.22 17.72
N PRO A 159 11.55 14.25 17.18
CA PRO A 159 11.87 12.83 17.35
C PRO A 159 13.09 12.43 16.53
N THR A 160 13.96 11.62 17.13
CA THR A 160 15.09 10.99 16.45
C THR A 160 14.96 9.46 16.49
N TYR A 161 15.56 8.78 15.51
CA TYR A 161 15.45 7.34 15.33
C TYR A 161 16.83 6.70 15.34
N ASN A 162 17.05 5.78 16.25
CA ASN A 162 18.29 5.02 16.34
C ASN A 162 18.01 3.54 16.07
N LEU A 163 18.90 2.89 15.30
CA LEU A 163 18.88 1.44 15.19
C LEU A 163 19.46 0.84 16.46
N VAL A 164 18.69 -0.03 17.09
CA VAL A 164 19.12 -0.80 18.24
C VAL A 164 19.70 -2.12 17.73
N ALA A 165 20.80 -2.63 18.34
CA ALA A 165 21.50 -3.83 17.88
C ALA A 165 20.54 -5.01 17.64
N THR A 166 20.63 -5.61 16.47
CA THR A 166 19.83 -6.77 16.06
C THR A 166 20.51 -8.06 16.51
N GLN A 167 19.77 -8.99 17.11
CA GLN A 167 20.23 -10.34 17.39
C GLN A 167 19.71 -11.30 16.31
N GLY A 168 20.56 -12.11 15.70
CA GLY A 168 20.19 -13.10 14.70
C GLY A 168 21.24 -13.32 13.60
N PRO A 169 21.13 -14.36 12.75
CA PRO A 169 22.05 -14.64 11.66
C PRO A 169 21.99 -13.54 10.56
N PRO A 170 23.11 -13.28 9.83
CA PRO A 170 23.26 -12.10 8.95
C PRO A 170 22.23 -11.93 7.85
N HIS A 171 21.59 -13.01 7.38
CA HIS A 171 20.68 -13.00 6.23
C HIS A 171 19.20 -12.93 6.61
N ASP A 172 18.86 -12.92 7.91
CA ASP A 172 17.47 -12.87 8.38
C ASP A 172 17.30 -11.97 9.62
N ARG A 173 18.11 -10.91 9.69
CA ARG A 173 18.08 -9.96 10.81
C ARG A 173 17.02 -8.90 10.55
N PRO A 174 15.93 -8.85 11.33
CA PRO A 174 15.04 -7.70 11.30
C PRO A 174 15.79 -6.48 11.85
N PHE A 175 15.54 -5.33 11.25
CA PHE A 175 15.94 -4.05 11.81
C PHE A 175 15.05 -3.73 13.01
N VAL A 176 15.67 -3.27 14.10
CA VAL A 176 14.94 -2.72 15.24
C VAL A 176 15.31 -1.26 15.38
N ALA A 177 14.33 -0.38 15.30
CA ALA A 177 14.49 1.05 15.53
C ALA A 177 13.82 1.44 16.85
N GLN A 178 14.36 2.44 17.52
CA GLN A 178 13.77 3.09 18.69
C GLN A 178 13.65 4.58 18.42
N VAL A 179 12.51 5.15 18.81
CA VAL A 179 12.27 6.60 18.79
C VAL A 179 12.86 7.20 20.07
N PHE A 180 13.40 8.41 19.95
CA PHE A 180 13.89 9.20 21.07
C PHE A 180 13.31 10.62 21.01
N ALA A 181 12.94 11.14 22.18
CA ALA A 181 12.61 12.54 22.43
C ALA A 181 13.75 13.13 23.29
N GLY A 182 14.69 13.82 22.64
CA GLY A 182 15.95 14.19 23.32
C GLY A 182 16.72 12.94 23.77
N SER A 183 16.94 12.80 25.08
CA SER A 183 17.61 11.62 25.68
C SER A 183 16.64 10.51 26.10
N GLN A 184 15.33 10.77 26.10
CA GLN A 184 14.33 9.80 26.52
C GLN A 184 14.04 8.81 25.37
N GLY A 185 14.25 7.51 25.62
CA GLY A 185 13.86 6.45 24.71
C GLY A 185 12.35 6.18 24.80
N LEU A 186 11.66 6.25 23.65
CA LEU A 186 10.26 5.93 23.52
C LEU A 186 10.08 4.50 22.99
N ALA A 187 9.03 4.24 22.20
CA ALA A 187 8.73 2.90 21.70
C ALA A 187 9.76 2.38 20.68
N ARG A 188 9.76 1.06 20.51
CA ARG A 188 10.54 0.34 19.50
C ARG A 188 9.63 -0.21 18.42
N GLY A 189 10.20 -0.36 17.22
CA GLY A 189 9.57 -1.01 16.09
C GLY A 189 10.54 -1.93 15.38
N THR A 190 10.01 -2.98 14.78
CA THR A 190 10.78 -3.98 14.04
C THR A 190 10.32 -4.01 12.61
N GLY A 191 11.23 -4.18 11.66
CA GLY A 191 10.90 -4.25 10.23
C GLY A 191 11.99 -4.94 9.43
N ARG A 192 11.66 -5.35 8.20
CA ARG A 192 12.61 -5.97 7.26
C ARG A 192 13.58 -4.95 6.65
N THR A 193 13.22 -3.68 6.71
CA THR A 193 14.06 -2.55 6.31
C THR A 193 14.18 -1.56 7.45
N LYS A 194 15.22 -0.71 7.40
CA LYS A 194 15.39 0.39 8.36
C LYS A 194 14.15 1.31 8.37
N LYS A 195 13.65 1.68 7.17
CA LYS A 195 12.46 2.55 7.01
C LYS A 195 11.22 1.95 7.66
N GLU A 196 11.01 0.65 7.49
CA GLU A 196 9.88 -0.07 8.09
C GLU A 196 9.99 -0.13 9.61
N ALA A 197 11.17 -0.45 10.15
CA ALA A 197 11.42 -0.47 11.59
C ALA A 197 11.17 0.91 12.24
N GLU A 198 11.65 1.99 11.61
CA GLU A 198 11.43 3.35 12.08
C GLU A 198 9.94 3.74 12.02
N SER A 199 9.22 3.35 10.95
CA SER A 199 7.78 3.58 10.81
C SER A 199 6.97 2.85 11.89
N GLN A 200 7.30 1.59 12.16
CA GLN A 200 6.69 0.82 13.24
C GLN A 200 6.99 1.39 14.62
N ALA A 201 8.22 1.88 14.85
CA ALA A 201 8.60 2.55 16.10
C ALA A 201 7.77 3.84 16.30
N ALA A 202 7.58 4.63 15.23
CA ALA A 202 6.75 5.83 15.28
C ALA A 202 5.28 5.48 15.57
N LYS A 203 4.71 4.47 14.89
CA LYS A 203 3.34 3.98 15.11
C LYS A 203 3.14 3.52 16.56
N SER A 204 4.08 2.74 17.09
CA SER A 204 4.03 2.27 18.48
C SER A 204 4.18 3.41 19.49
N THR A 205 4.93 4.47 19.15
CA THR A 205 5.07 5.66 20.00
C THR A 205 3.77 6.46 20.00
N LEU A 206 3.15 6.69 18.84
CA LEU A 206 1.86 7.40 18.72
C LEU A 206 0.76 6.73 19.55
N ALA A 207 0.66 5.40 19.45
CA ALA A 207 -0.33 4.63 20.20
C ALA A 207 -0.18 4.73 21.74
N ARG A 208 1.03 5.09 22.21
CA ARG A 208 1.37 5.16 23.65
C ARG A 208 1.85 6.53 24.09
N LEU A 209 1.52 7.56 23.33
CA LEU A 209 2.04 8.91 23.58
C LEU A 209 1.67 9.40 24.99
N GLY A 210 0.44 9.14 25.43
CA GLY A 210 -0.02 9.48 26.78
C GLY A 210 0.80 8.83 27.90
N GLU A 211 1.27 7.60 27.70
CA GLU A 211 2.13 6.91 28.68
C GLU A 211 3.50 7.58 28.83
N PHE A 212 4.06 8.11 27.74
CA PHE A 212 5.39 8.71 27.74
C PHE A 212 5.42 10.16 28.26
N PHE A 213 4.36 10.91 28.03
CA PHE A 213 4.30 12.34 28.33
C PHE A 213 3.26 12.71 29.39
N GLY A 214 2.61 11.72 30.01
CA GLY A 214 1.65 11.96 31.10
C GLY A 214 0.39 12.71 30.63
N LEU A 215 0.08 12.73 29.34
CA LEU A 215 -1.13 13.31 28.78
C LEU A 215 -2.26 12.30 29.05
N GLY A 216 -2.97 12.52 30.16
CA GLY A 216 -4.17 11.77 30.49
C GLY A 216 -5.14 11.85 29.30
N VAL A 217 -5.62 10.68 28.89
CA VAL A 217 -6.76 10.59 27.98
C VAL A 217 -7.97 10.93 28.84
N ASP A 218 -8.48 12.18 28.70
CA ASP A 218 -9.82 12.54 29.11
C ASP A 218 -10.84 12.11 28.05
#